data_683b1d42372bf4ba653e511a25a085ee
#
_entry.id   683b1d42372bf4ba653e511a25a085ee
#
_cell.length_a   1.000
_cell.length_b   1.000
_cell.length_c   1.000
_cell.angle_alpha   90.00
_cell.angle_beta   90.00
_cell.angle_gamma   90.00
#
_symmetry.space_group_name_H-M   'P 1'
#
loop_
_entity.id
_entity.type
_entity.pdbx_description
1 polymer ?
#
loop_
_entity_poly.entity_id
_entity_poly.type
_entity_poly.pdbx_seq_one_letter_code
_entity_poly.pdbx_strand_id
1 'polypeptide(L)'
;MSRVLGFSEGFHDAAVTILDNDKVVFAAHDERFSKKKNNKSISDEFKQYVADNYEWDRVAFYERPWMKRLRHLKQMRWNYVFKQRQLAYRYNDCYNHHLSHAAAAFQCSPFEKATALVVDAIGEFDTISLWDCWYDLSYLGGRVARYKKMSSISFPVSIGLFYSAITDRVGLKPMEDEYILMGM
;
A
#
# COMPACT_ATOMS: atom_id res chain seq x y z
N MET A 1 -14.68 4.71 20.25
CA MET A 1 -14.09 3.56 19.53
C MET A 1 -14.13 3.92 18.06
N SER A 2 -13.03 3.75 17.34
CA SER A 2 -12.97 4.13 15.91
C SER A 2 -12.55 2.91 15.11
N ARG A 3 -13.40 2.48 14.19
CA ARG A 3 -13.08 1.41 13.23
C ARG A 3 -12.68 2.02 11.90
N VAL A 4 -11.57 1.56 11.37
CA VAL A 4 -11.02 2.05 10.11
C VAL A 4 -10.93 0.89 9.12
N LEU A 5 -11.54 1.06 7.95
CA LEU A 5 -11.33 0.21 6.81
C LEU A 5 -10.15 0.75 6.01
N GLY A 6 -9.06 0.00 5.96
CA GLY A 6 -7.94 0.24 5.05
C GLY A 6 -8.07 -0.62 3.81
N PHE A 7 -7.81 -0.08 2.62
CA PHE A 7 -7.81 -0.88 1.41
C PHE A 7 -6.72 -0.49 0.44
N SER A 8 -6.29 -1.48 -0.34
CA SER A 8 -5.40 -1.29 -1.48
C SER A 8 -6.03 -1.91 -2.72
N GLU A 9 -5.97 -1.21 -3.83
CA GLU A 9 -6.36 -1.77 -5.13
C GLU A 9 -5.69 -1.04 -6.27
N GLY A 10 -5.70 -1.71 -7.41
CA GLY A 10 -5.38 -1.07 -8.66
C GLY A 10 -4.02 -1.26 -9.19
N PHE A 11 -3.23 -2.10 -8.58
CA PHE A 11 -1.98 -2.59 -9.17
C PHE A 11 -2.04 -4.13 -9.22
N HIS A 12 -1.72 -4.83 -8.15
CA HIS A 12 -1.94 -6.24 -7.94
C HIS A 12 -2.38 -6.43 -6.48
N ASP A 13 -2.84 -7.60 -6.12
CA ASP A 13 -3.14 -8.02 -4.75
C ASP A 13 -4.06 -7.05 -4.00
N ALA A 14 -5.21 -6.74 -4.61
CA ALA A 14 -6.21 -5.93 -3.94
C ALA A 14 -6.57 -6.53 -2.58
N ALA A 15 -6.60 -5.70 -1.53
CA ALA A 15 -6.75 -6.14 -0.15
C ALA A 15 -7.59 -5.18 0.68
N VAL A 16 -8.23 -5.73 1.71
CA VAL A 16 -8.97 -4.96 2.72
C VAL A 16 -8.51 -5.38 4.12
N THR A 17 -8.39 -4.40 4.99
CA THR A 17 -8.08 -4.58 6.41
C THR A 17 -9.04 -3.75 7.25
N ILE A 18 -9.56 -4.32 8.33
CA ILE A 18 -10.34 -3.59 9.35
C ILE A 18 -9.52 -3.50 10.62
N LEU A 19 -9.34 -2.27 11.08
CA LEU A 19 -8.77 -1.96 12.38
C LEU A 19 -9.87 -1.56 13.34
N ASP A 20 -9.89 -2.13 14.54
CA ASP A 20 -10.72 -1.67 15.66
C ASP A 20 -9.77 -1.07 16.72
N ASN A 21 -9.72 0.26 16.76
CA ASN A 21 -8.70 1.03 17.48
C ASN A 21 -7.28 0.66 17.02
N ASP A 22 -6.54 -0.12 17.82
CA ASP A 22 -5.16 -0.55 17.56
C ASP A 22 -5.03 -2.04 17.17
N LYS A 23 -6.17 -2.74 16.99
CA LYS A 23 -6.18 -4.17 16.66
C LYS A 23 -6.64 -4.42 15.23
N VAL A 24 -5.90 -5.26 14.52
CA VAL A 24 -6.34 -5.83 13.25
C VAL A 24 -7.40 -6.89 13.55
N VAL A 25 -8.67 -6.62 13.22
CA VAL A 25 -9.78 -7.58 13.41
C VAL A 25 -10.09 -8.36 12.15
N PHE A 26 -9.66 -7.85 11.00
CA PHE A 26 -9.78 -8.53 9.71
C PHE A 26 -8.69 -8.06 8.76
N ALA A 27 -8.12 -8.98 7.98
CA ALA A 27 -7.25 -8.67 6.85
C ALA A 27 -7.30 -9.80 5.82
N ALA A 28 -7.55 -9.47 4.57
CA ALA A 28 -7.56 -10.44 3.48
C ALA A 28 -7.24 -9.81 2.12
N HIS A 29 -6.68 -10.63 1.22
CA HIS A 29 -6.58 -10.32 -0.21
C HIS A 29 -7.83 -10.76 -0.95
N ASP A 30 -8.17 -10.01 -2.01
CA ASP A 30 -9.31 -10.32 -2.87
C ASP A 30 -9.24 -11.71 -3.51
N GLU A 31 -8.06 -12.23 -3.78
CA GLU A 31 -7.86 -13.56 -4.37
C GLU A 31 -8.51 -14.69 -3.54
N ARG A 32 -8.72 -14.50 -2.23
CA ARG A 32 -9.40 -15.47 -1.37
C ARG A 32 -10.88 -15.60 -1.71
N PHE A 33 -11.47 -14.54 -2.24
CA PHE A 33 -12.87 -14.44 -2.65
C PHE A 33 -13.02 -14.67 -4.17
N SER A 34 -12.37 -13.87 -4.98
CA SER A 34 -12.47 -13.95 -6.44
C SER A 34 -11.82 -15.17 -7.08
N LYS A 35 -10.95 -15.90 -6.35
CA LYS A 35 -10.12 -17.01 -6.84
C LYS A 35 -9.19 -16.63 -8.02
N LYS A 36 -8.91 -15.33 -8.18
CA LYS A 36 -8.01 -14.80 -9.21
C LYS A 36 -6.74 -14.29 -8.57
N LYS A 37 -5.60 -14.91 -8.90
CA LYS A 37 -4.28 -14.43 -8.47
C LYS A 37 -4.01 -13.03 -8.99
N ASN A 38 -3.29 -12.25 -8.17
CA ASN A 38 -2.88 -10.87 -8.49
C ASN A 38 -4.06 -9.97 -8.91
N ASN A 39 -5.27 -10.22 -8.37
CA ASN A 39 -6.42 -9.40 -8.74
C ASN A 39 -6.19 -7.94 -8.37
N LYS A 40 -6.47 -7.06 -9.36
CA LYS A 40 -6.19 -5.61 -9.24
C LYS A 40 -7.31 -4.84 -8.57
N SER A 41 -8.48 -5.45 -8.44
CA SER A 41 -9.70 -4.80 -7.94
C SER A 41 -10.36 -5.67 -6.89
N ILE A 42 -11.01 -5.03 -5.94
CA ILE A 42 -11.82 -5.69 -4.94
C ILE A 42 -13.12 -6.14 -5.61
N SER A 43 -13.38 -7.46 -5.57
CA SER A 43 -14.57 -8.08 -6.14
C SER A 43 -15.85 -7.71 -5.37
N ASP A 44 -16.99 -7.82 -6.02
CA ASP A 44 -18.28 -7.55 -5.37
C ASP A 44 -18.57 -8.57 -4.25
N GLU A 45 -18.16 -9.83 -4.42
CA GLU A 45 -18.24 -10.86 -3.39
C GLU A 45 -17.45 -10.46 -2.15
N PHE A 46 -16.23 -9.96 -2.32
CA PHE A 46 -15.39 -9.51 -1.21
C PHE A 46 -15.98 -8.27 -0.52
N LYS A 47 -16.46 -7.29 -1.29
CA LYS A 47 -17.15 -6.12 -0.74
C LYS A 47 -18.36 -6.50 0.10
N GLN A 48 -19.18 -7.41 -0.42
CA GLN A 48 -20.36 -7.90 0.28
C GLN A 48 -20.00 -8.59 1.59
N TYR A 49 -19.01 -9.50 1.54
CA TYR A 49 -18.53 -10.18 2.76
C TYR A 49 -18.08 -9.17 3.83
N VAL A 50 -17.31 -8.15 3.45
CA VAL A 50 -16.83 -7.13 4.39
C VAL A 50 -18.01 -6.34 4.97
N ALA A 51 -18.97 -5.94 4.14
CA ALA A 51 -20.15 -5.18 4.57
C ALA A 51 -21.09 -5.98 5.48
N ASP A 52 -21.22 -7.28 5.27
CA ASP A 52 -22.08 -8.16 6.08
C ASP A 52 -21.50 -8.48 7.46
N ASN A 53 -20.15 -8.41 7.60
CA ASN A 53 -19.47 -8.87 8.81
C ASN A 53 -18.84 -7.75 9.63
N TYR A 54 -18.63 -6.57 9.06
CA TYR A 54 -17.89 -5.49 9.71
C TYR A 54 -18.54 -4.13 9.46
N GLU A 55 -18.52 -3.29 10.50
CA GLU A 55 -18.84 -1.88 10.42
C GLU A 55 -17.57 -1.04 10.52
N TRP A 56 -17.56 0.15 9.92
CA TRP A 56 -16.44 1.09 9.99
C TRP A 56 -16.91 2.54 9.96
N ASP A 57 -16.14 3.41 10.63
CA ASP A 57 -16.41 4.85 10.71
C ASP A 57 -15.67 5.64 9.64
N ARG A 58 -14.50 5.14 9.23
CA ARG A 58 -13.59 5.80 8.28
C ARG A 58 -12.99 4.82 7.29
N VAL A 59 -12.62 5.35 6.13
CA VAL A 59 -11.97 4.59 5.07
C VAL A 59 -10.64 5.24 4.72
N ALA A 60 -9.57 4.46 4.73
CA ALA A 60 -8.22 4.87 4.42
C ALA A 60 -7.70 4.19 3.15
N PHE A 61 -7.08 4.97 2.27
CA PHE A 61 -6.46 4.48 1.05
C PHE A 61 -4.93 4.59 1.13
N TYR A 62 -4.23 3.56 0.70
CA TYR A 62 -2.80 3.38 0.90
C TYR A 62 -1.88 4.29 0.09
N GLU A 63 -2.38 4.92 -0.97
CA GLU A 63 -1.59 5.82 -1.84
C GLU A 63 -2.37 7.11 -2.12
N ARG A 64 -1.66 8.14 -2.61
CA ARG A 64 -2.28 9.40 -3.06
C ARG A 64 -2.51 9.35 -4.58
N PRO A 65 -3.75 9.12 -5.06
CA PRO A 65 -4.01 8.90 -6.48
C PRO A 65 -3.60 10.06 -7.38
N TRP A 66 -3.67 11.30 -6.87
CA TRP A 66 -3.27 12.49 -7.61
C TRP A 66 -1.75 12.59 -7.83
N MET A 67 -0.94 12.11 -6.87
CA MET A 67 0.52 12.01 -7.03
C MET A 67 0.91 11.02 -8.11
N LYS A 68 0.21 9.89 -8.17
CA LYS A 68 0.39 8.88 -9.22
C LYS A 68 0.03 9.44 -10.61
N ARG A 69 -1.07 10.21 -10.70
CA ARG A 69 -1.44 10.92 -11.95
C ARG A 69 -0.36 11.92 -12.35
N LEU A 70 0.17 12.70 -11.40
CA LEU A 70 1.24 13.66 -11.66
C LEU A 70 2.52 12.97 -12.17
N ARG A 71 2.87 11.80 -11.62
CA ARG A 71 3.98 11.00 -12.13
C ARG A 71 3.73 10.55 -13.58
N HIS A 72 2.55 10.04 -13.89
CA HIS A 72 2.22 9.62 -15.26
C HIS A 72 2.25 10.81 -16.24
N LEU A 73 1.82 11.99 -15.81
CA LEU A 73 1.93 13.22 -16.61
C LEU A 73 3.40 13.55 -16.91
N LYS A 74 4.27 13.53 -15.88
CA LYS A 74 5.71 13.76 -16.07
C LYS A 74 6.39 12.74 -16.97
N GLN A 75 5.86 11.50 -17.01
CA GLN A 75 6.35 10.42 -17.87
C GLN A 75 5.70 10.43 -19.27
N MET A 76 4.91 11.46 -19.61
CA MET A 76 4.13 11.60 -20.85
C MET A 76 3.22 10.39 -21.15
N ARG A 77 2.75 9.72 -20.11
CA ARG A 77 1.87 8.53 -20.20
C ARG A 77 0.40 8.95 -20.14
N TRP A 78 -0.04 9.72 -21.13
CA TRP A 78 -1.38 10.34 -21.19
C TRP A 78 -2.55 9.39 -20.96
N ASN A 79 -2.48 8.18 -21.52
CA ASN A 79 -3.52 7.16 -21.35
C ASN A 79 -3.79 6.82 -19.86
N TYR A 80 -2.80 6.97 -18.98
CA TYR A 80 -2.95 6.73 -17.55
C TYR A 80 -3.38 7.97 -16.77
N VAL A 81 -3.08 9.16 -17.28
CA VAL A 81 -3.48 10.44 -16.65
C VAL A 81 -4.99 10.60 -16.68
N PHE A 82 -5.61 10.31 -17.83
CA PHE A 82 -7.05 10.49 -18.05
C PHE A 82 -7.89 9.28 -17.66
N LYS A 83 -7.28 8.15 -17.36
CA LYS A 83 -8.01 6.95 -16.92
C LYS A 83 -8.61 7.20 -15.55
N GLN A 84 -9.92 7.49 -15.52
CA GLN A 84 -10.67 7.47 -14.26
C GLN A 84 -10.70 6.04 -13.71
N ARG A 85 -10.29 5.89 -12.46
CA ARG A 85 -10.35 4.64 -11.76
C ARG A 85 -11.50 4.70 -10.79
N GLN A 86 -12.46 3.82 -10.95
CA GLN A 86 -13.50 3.62 -9.98
C GLN A 86 -12.94 2.73 -8.88
N LEU A 87 -12.75 3.27 -7.69
CA LEU A 87 -12.31 2.52 -6.52
C LEU A 87 -13.49 1.81 -5.86
N ALA A 88 -13.23 0.68 -5.22
CA ALA A 88 -14.24 -0.13 -4.54
C ALA A 88 -14.91 0.64 -3.39
N TYR A 89 -14.14 1.47 -2.69
CA TYR A 89 -14.62 2.30 -1.60
C TYR A 89 -14.30 3.78 -1.82
N ARG A 90 -15.19 4.66 -1.34
CA ARG A 90 -14.83 6.08 -1.16
C ARG A 90 -13.99 6.20 0.10
N TYR A 91 -12.82 6.84 0.01
CA TYR A 91 -11.93 7.04 1.15
C TYR A 91 -12.09 8.44 1.76
N ASN A 92 -11.95 8.50 3.07
CA ASN A 92 -11.86 9.75 3.83
C ASN A 92 -10.43 10.29 3.81
N ASP A 93 -9.46 9.38 3.92
CA ASP A 93 -8.05 9.69 4.01
C ASP A 93 -7.25 8.91 2.96
N CYS A 94 -6.21 9.54 2.42
CA CYS A 94 -5.21 8.86 1.61
C CYS A 94 -3.82 9.26 2.08
N TYR A 95 -2.91 8.29 2.09
CA TYR A 95 -1.58 8.45 2.65
C TYR A 95 -0.50 8.37 1.57
N ASN A 96 0.71 8.84 1.88
CA ASN A 96 1.86 8.60 1.01
C ASN A 96 2.13 7.09 0.96
N HIS A 97 2.41 6.56 -0.22
CA HIS A 97 2.63 5.13 -0.45
C HIS A 97 3.72 4.55 0.47
N HIS A 98 4.91 5.16 0.49
CA HIS A 98 6.01 4.73 1.35
C HIS A 98 5.74 4.93 2.84
N LEU A 99 4.94 5.94 3.21
CA LEU A 99 4.49 6.09 4.60
C LEU A 99 3.60 4.92 5.01
N SER A 100 2.73 4.45 4.12
CA SER A 100 1.86 3.28 4.40
C SER A 100 2.70 2.02 4.65
N HIS A 101 3.77 1.80 3.86
CA HIS A 101 4.72 0.70 4.10
C HIS A 101 5.47 0.86 5.43
N ALA A 102 6.00 2.06 5.71
CA ALA A 102 6.71 2.32 6.95
C ALA A 102 5.80 2.14 8.18
N ALA A 103 4.53 2.59 8.09
CA ALA A 103 3.55 2.44 9.15
C ALA A 103 3.21 0.95 9.38
N ALA A 104 2.96 0.18 8.34
CA ALA A 104 2.69 -1.25 8.45
C ALA A 104 3.86 -1.99 9.10
N ALA A 105 5.09 -1.71 8.67
CA ALA A 105 6.28 -2.34 9.26
C ALA A 105 6.49 -1.95 10.73
N PHE A 106 6.39 -0.66 11.06
CA PHE A 106 6.66 -0.18 12.40
C PHE A 106 5.58 -0.59 13.40
N GLN A 107 4.30 -0.40 13.07
CA GLN A 107 3.20 -0.68 14.00
C GLN A 107 3.00 -2.18 14.25
N CYS A 108 3.40 -3.04 13.32
CA CYS A 108 3.40 -4.50 13.51
C CYS A 108 4.69 -5.01 14.16
N SER A 109 5.65 -4.16 14.47
CA SER A 109 6.90 -4.52 15.13
C SER A 109 6.82 -4.35 16.65
N PRO A 110 7.71 -4.99 17.43
CA PRO A 110 7.79 -4.80 18.88
C PRO A 110 8.53 -3.51 19.31
N PHE A 111 8.97 -2.68 18.36
CA PHE A 111 9.84 -1.55 18.67
C PHE A 111 9.06 -0.30 19.11
N GLU A 112 9.58 0.40 20.12
CA GLU A 112 9.09 1.71 20.55
C GLU A 112 9.60 2.84 19.65
N LYS A 113 10.79 2.65 19.10
CA LYS A 113 11.43 3.52 18.14
C LYS A 113 12.25 2.68 17.17
N ALA A 114 12.19 3.01 15.88
CA ALA A 114 12.94 2.29 14.84
C ALA A 114 13.15 3.15 13.60
N THR A 115 14.15 2.78 12.81
CA THR A 115 14.27 3.24 11.43
C THR A 115 13.61 2.25 10.50
N ALA A 116 12.60 2.66 9.75
CA ALA A 116 11.97 1.85 8.72
C ALA A 116 12.64 2.13 7.36
N LEU A 117 13.16 1.09 6.73
CA LEU A 117 13.62 1.11 5.35
C LEU A 117 12.49 0.57 4.45
N VAL A 118 12.05 1.39 3.51
CA VAL A 118 11.10 0.99 2.47
C VAL A 118 11.82 0.87 1.14
N VAL A 119 11.73 -0.31 0.51
CA VAL A 119 12.27 -0.58 -0.82
C VAL A 119 11.13 -1.09 -1.68
N ASP A 120 10.83 -0.38 -2.76
CA ASP A 120 9.70 -0.65 -3.63
C ASP A 120 10.12 -0.55 -5.10
N ALA A 121 9.29 -1.05 -6.01
CA ALA A 121 9.48 -0.82 -7.44
C ALA A 121 9.27 0.66 -7.76
N ILE A 122 8.13 1.20 -7.39
CA ILE A 122 7.82 2.62 -7.47
C ILE A 122 6.51 2.97 -6.72
N GLY A 123 6.63 3.65 -5.59
CA GLY A 123 5.50 4.19 -4.83
C GLY A 123 5.33 5.68 -5.04
N GLU A 124 4.33 6.12 -5.79
CA GLU A 124 4.17 7.49 -6.24
C GLU A 124 5.40 7.98 -7.04
N PHE A 125 6.43 8.53 -6.40
CA PHE A 125 7.73 8.91 -6.97
C PHE A 125 8.90 8.20 -6.32
N ASP A 126 8.78 7.89 -5.02
CA ASP A 126 9.84 7.25 -4.26
C ASP A 126 9.97 5.77 -4.64
N THR A 127 11.18 5.28 -4.63
CA THR A 127 11.54 3.87 -4.87
C THR A 127 12.23 3.28 -3.66
N ILE A 128 12.96 4.11 -2.91
CA ILE A 128 13.56 3.77 -1.63
C ILE A 128 13.31 4.93 -0.69
N SER A 129 13.00 4.68 0.58
CA SER A 129 12.94 5.72 1.60
C SER A 129 13.28 5.22 2.98
N LEU A 130 13.86 6.11 3.78
CA LEU A 130 14.17 5.90 5.19
C LEU A 130 13.26 6.78 6.04
N TRP A 131 12.69 6.18 7.09
CA TRP A 131 11.78 6.84 8.00
C TRP A 131 12.24 6.62 9.45
N ASP A 132 12.33 7.69 10.21
CA ASP A 132 12.42 7.63 11.69
C ASP A 132 10.99 7.48 12.22
N CYS A 133 10.76 6.43 12.99
CA CYS A 133 9.45 6.03 13.49
C CYS A 133 9.52 5.92 15.02
N TRP A 134 8.55 6.51 15.72
CA TRP A 134 8.46 6.47 17.18
C TRP A 134 7.02 6.64 17.66
N TYR A 135 6.78 6.37 18.94
CA TYR A 135 5.50 6.67 19.56
C TYR A 135 5.61 7.91 20.46
N ASP A 136 4.62 8.80 20.33
CA ASP A 136 4.39 9.92 21.25
C ASP A 136 3.16 9.64 22.11
N LEU A 137 3.11 10.30 23.29
CA LEU A 137 1.89 10.36 24.09
C LEU A 137 0.91 11.35 23.44
N SER A 138 -0.33 10.93 23.24
CA SER A 138 -1.39 11.85 22.83
C SER A 138 -1.95 12.62 24.02
N TYR A 139 -2.56 13.77 23.76
CA TYR A 139 -3.27 14.56 24.79
C TYR A 139 -4.39 13.78 25.49
N LEU A 140 -4.90 12.72 24.89
CA LEU A 140 -5.95 11.85 25.44
C LEU A 140 -5.39 10.62 26.17
N GLY A 141 -4.08 10.59 26.45
CA GLY A 141 -3.41 9.51 27.18
C GLY A 141 -3.12 8.25 26.35
N GLY A 142 -3.43 8.26 25.04
CA GLY A 142 -3.09 7.18 24.11
C GLY A 142 -1.70 7.34 23.48
N ARG A 143 -1.20 6.29 22.85
CA ARG A 143 0.05 6.32 22.06
C ARG A 143 -0.27 6.66 20.60
N VAL A 144 0.49 7.56 20.02
CA VAL A 144 0.35 7.94 18.61
C VAL A 144 1.67 7.68 17.87
N ALA A 145 1.63 6.87 16.85
CA ALA A 145 2.79 6.63 16.00
C ALA A 145 3.14 7.88 15.18
N ARG A 146 4.42 8.21 15.16
CA ARG A 146 5.00 9.33 14.42
C ARG A 146 5.99 8.84 13.40
N TYR A 147 6.03 9.52 12.27
CA TYR A 147 6.87 9.16 11.13
C TYR A 147 7.52 10.41 10.56
N LYS A 148 8.83 10.39 10.45
CA LYS A 148 9.60 11.46 9.79
C LYS A 148 10.43 10.85 8.66
N LYS A 149 10.15 11.27 7.41
CA LYS A 149 10.98 10.87 6.29
C LYS A 149 12.35 11.52 6.42
N MET A 150 13.39 10.71 6.47
CA MET A 150 14.78 11.16 6.61
C MET A 150 15.42 11.38 5.25
N SER A 151 15.22 10.41 4.33
CA SER A 151 15.76 10.48 2.97
C SER A 151 14.92 9.64 2.03
N SER A 152 15.05 9.88 0.74
CA SER A 152 14.47 9.03 -0.29
C SER A 152 15.26 9.08 -1.60
N ILE A 153 15.17 7.99 -2.35
CA ILE A 153 15.59 7.87 -3.74
C ILE A 153 14.31 7.75 -4.56
N SER A 154 14.27 8.47 -5.68
CA SER A 154 13.10 8.52 -6.55
C SER A 154 13.40 7.89 -7.92
N PHE A 155 12.33 7.54 -8.62
CA PHE A 155 12.39 7.10 -10.01
C PHE A 155 13.25 8.11 -10.85
N PRO A 156 14.13 7.62 -11.77
CA PRO A 156 14.18 6.26 -12.32
C PRO A 156 15.08 5.25 -11.57
N VAL A 157 15.79 5.65 -10.53
CA VAL A 157 16.64 4.73 -9.76
C VAL A 157 15.75 3.86 -8.87
N SER A 158 15.76 2.55 -9.10
CA SER A 158 14.93 1.59 -8.33
C SER A 158 15.55 0.19 -8.33
N ILE A 159 15.77 -0.34 -7.14
CA ILE A 159 16.16 -1.73 -6.95
C ILE A 159 15.03 -2.69 -7.36
N GLY A 160 13.78 -2.36 -7.02
CA GLY A 160 12.62 -3.17 -7.41
C GLY A 160 12.44 -3.26 -8.93
N LEU A 161 12.55 -2.13 -9.65
CA LEU A 161 12.49 -2.15 -11.12
C LEU A 161 13.71 -2.85 -11.75
N PHE A 162 14.89 -2.74 -11.15
CA PHE A 162 16.05 -3.49 -11.58
C PHE A 162 15.82 -5.01 -11.45
N TYR A 163 15.24 -5.45 -10.33
CA TYR A 163 14.87 -6.85 -10.13
C TYR A 163 13.82 -7.32 -11.16
N SER A 164 12.80 -6.50 -11.43
CA SER A 164 11.83 -6.79 -12.50
C SER A 164 12.46 -6.85 -13.89
N ALA A 165 13.48 -6.04 -14.19
CA ALA A 165 14.20 -6.11 -15.45
C ALA A 165 15.01 -7.42 -15.58
N ILE A 166 15.58 -7.94 -14.49
CA ILE A 166 16.22 -9.24 -14.48
C ILE A 166 15.18 -10.35 -14.67
N THR A 167 14.01 -10.26 -14.02
CA THR A 167 12.89 -11.18 -14.19
C THR A 167 12.48 -11.30 -15.66
N ASP A 168 12.34 -10.17 -16.35
CA ASP A 168 12.06 -10.13 -17.80
C ASP A 168 13.20 -10.77 -18.61
N ARG A 169 14.45 -10.48 -18.27
CA ARG A 169 15.62 -10.99 -18.97
C ARG A 169 15.75 -12.52 -18.96
N VAL A 170 15.25 -13.18 -17.92
CA VAL A 170 15.24 -14.65 -17.81
C VAL A 170 13.97 -15.28 -18.40
N GLY A 171 13.10 -14.49 -19.03
CA GLY A 171 11.90 -14.95 -19.71
C GLY A 171 10.68 -15.12 -18.80
N LEU A 172 10.72 -14.58 -17.59
CA LEU A 172 9.60 -14.53 -16.66
C LEU A 172 8.85 -13.19 -16.79
N LYS A 173 7.63 -13.12 -16.25
CA LYS A 173 6.78 -11.94 -16.34
C LYS A 173 7.19 -10.89 -15.31
N PRO A 174 7.71 -9.72 -15.72
CA PRO A 174 8.10 -8.67 -14.81
C PRO A 174 6.89 -8.12 -14.04
N MET A 175 7.09 -7.70 -12.79
CA MET A 175 6.08 -7.21 -11.85
C MET A 175 5.05 -8.27 -11.40
N GLU A 176 5.29 -9.55 -11.71
CA GLU A 176 4.41 -10.65 -11.30
C GLU A 176 5.18 -11.91 -10.88
N ASP A 177 6.28 -12.24 -11.56
CA ASP A 177 6.99 -13.52 -11.37
C ASP A 177 8.34 -13.38 -10.63
N GLU A 178 8.59 -12.24 -9.96
CA GLU A 178 9.80 -12.01 -9.17
C GLU A 178 10.02 -13.08 -8.10
N TYR A 179 8.94 -13.59 -7.53
CA TYR A 179 9.00 -14.67 -6.54
C TYR A 179 9.47 -16.00 -7.14
N ILE A 180 9.20 -16.25 -8.42
CA ILE A 180 9.71 -17.43 -9.14
C ILE A 180 11.22 -17.28 -9.34
N LEU A 181 11.66 -16.11 -9.81
CA LEU A 181 13.08 -15.81 -9.97
C LEU A 181 13.84 -15.96 -8.64
N MET A 182 13.24 -15.55 -7.52
CA MET A 182 13.86 -15.68 -6.20
C MET A 182 14.03 -17.14 -5.78
N GLY A 183 13.21 -18.05 -6.30
CA GLY A 183 13.27 -19.50 -6.01
C GLY A 183 14.16 -20.29 -6.95
N MET A 184 14.68 -19.69 -8.01
CA MET A 184 15.59 -20.32 -8.98
C MET A 184 17.02 -20.31 -8.48
#